data_e28254b7d09ab294f9ba2c7e63f6acf1
#
_entry.id   e28254b7d09ab294f9ba2c7e63f6acf1
#
_cell.length_a   1.000
_cell.length_b   1.000
_cell.length_c   1.000
_cell.angle_alpha   90.00
_cell.angle_beta   90.00
_cell.angle_gamma   90.00
#
_symmetry.space_group_name_H-M   'P 1'
#
loop_
_entity.id
_entity.type
_entity.pdbx_description
1 polymer ?
#
loop_
_entity_poly.entity_id
_entity_poly.type
_entity_poly.pdbx_seq_one_letter_code
_entity_poly.pdbx_strand_id
1 'polypeptide(L)'
;MQNGATFLRRELMIRLVRAFDEGNLADEIDRIAIRLRPKDGDASRCCVYHDRAVIKYRLMAMLGLSSEEETDEAKPLSAYYAELESSGPRPPSPTPLSVCGPACGGCPSAKIVSTSNCRGCFARPCVYRCPKNAISVVDGHSVIDHSKCIKCGKCVEACPYHALVKTSVPCEDACPVGAIRKNAHGVAEIDFDRCIFCGKCFGACPFAAVMERSQLVDVLVAMKHGERLVAMVAPSADRQFPGTVEQLLGACAKAGFSDVMEVALGAEATTEHETAEFLARMKKDPKTFMTTSCCPAYVNLVAKHLPGLVDHVSLSPSPMVYARNMAREKDPLAHTVFIGPCVAKRCEARRTGVDYVLSFEELGALFAGRRIDVIGCEPWPVPRPAKATARNFARSCGVTEAVLQEATAKIPGFKLDAKQVDGIDRKSCALLKLYASGKLPANFLEVMACKGGCVNGPCSLA
;
A
#
# COMPACT_ATOMS: atom_id res chain seq x y z
N MET A 1 4.80 8.97 -8.95
CA MET A 1 5.64 9.09 -10.16
C MET A 1 5.26 7.98 -11.13
N GLN A 2 4.69 8.32 -12.29
CA GLN A 2 4.33 7.34 -13.32
C GLN A 2 5.61 6.78 -13.97
N ASN A 3 5.70 5.46 -14.08
CA ASN A 3 6.84 4.77 -14.67
C ASN A 3 6.35 3.58 -15.52
N GLY A 4 7.24 2.95 -16.30
CA GLY A 4 6.88 1.84 -17.19
C GLY A 4 6.21 0.66 -16.49
N ALA A 5 6.54 0.40 -15.22
CA ALA A 5 5.90 -0.67 -14.44
C ALA A 5 4.45 -0.34 -14.08
N THR A 6 4.18 0.93 -13.74
CA THR A 6 2.82 1.43 -13.46
C THR A 6 1.95 1.39 -14.72
N PHE A 7 2.50 1.84 -15.87
CA PHE A 7 1.78 1.76 -17.15
C PHE A 7 1.41 0.32 -17.51
N LEU A 8 2.36 -0.61 -17.44
CA LEU A 8 2.09 -2.02 -17.74
C LEU A 8 1.04 -2.61 -16.79
N ARG A 9 1.10 -2.30 -15.49
CA ARG A 9 0.12 -2.79 -14.51
C ARG A 9 -1.28 -2.30 -14.84
N ARG A 10 -1.45 -1.00 -15.11
CA ARG A 10 -2.75 -0.41 -15.49
C ARG A 10 -3.26 -0.99 -16.81
N GLU A 11 -2.40 -1.13 -17.81
CA GLU A 11 -2.77 -1.74 -19.10
C GLU A 11 -3.27 -3.18 -18.93
N LEU A 12 -2.61 -3.98 -18.08
CA LEU A 12 -3.05 -5.35 -17.81
C LEU A 12 -4.44 -5.39 -17.17
N MET A 13 -4.69 -4.53 -16.15
CA MET A 13 -6.00 -4.44 -15.50
C MET A 13 -7.09 -3.98 -16.47
N ILE A 14 -6.82 -2.99 -17.34
CA ILE A 14 -7.76 -2.52 -18.36
C ILE A 14 -8.12 -3.63 -19.33
N ARG A 15 -7.14 -4.44 -19.77
CA ARG A 15 -7.39 -5.59 -20.65
C ARG A 15 -8.22 -6.66 -19.99
N LEU A 16 -7.97 -6.94 -18.70
CA LEU A 16 -8.79 -7.88 -17.93
C LEU A 16 -10.26 -7.42 -17.86
N VAL A 17 -10.49 -6.13 -17.54
CA VAL A 17 -11.84 -5.58 -17.49
C VAL A 17 -12.54 -5.70 -18.86
N ARG A 18 -11.87 -5.31 -19.94
CA ARG A 18 -12.45 -5.39 -21.29
C ARG A 18 -12.79 -6.82 -21.68
N ALA A 19 -11.85 -7.75 -21.51
CA ALA A 19 -12.10 -9.16 -21.84
C ALA A 19 -13.20 -9.78 -20.97
N PHE A 20 -13.33 -9.34 -19.71
CA PHE A 20 -14.42 -9.76 -18.84
C PHE A 20 -15.78 -9.26 -19.35
N ASP A 21 -15.89 -7.96 -19.65
CA ASP A 21 -17.14 -7.34 -20.13
C ASP A 21 -17.55 -7.87 -21.53
N GLU A 22 -16.57 -8.24 -22.37
CA GLU A 22 -16.79 -8.92 -23.66
C GLU A 22 -17.17 -10.40 -23.51
N GLY A 23 -17.13 -10.96 -22.30
CA GLY A 23 -17.47 -12.37 -22.00
C GLY A 23 -16.43 -13.38 -22.48
N ASN A 24 -15.22 -12.94 -22.87
CA ASN A 24 -14.17 -13.78 -23.45
C ASN A 24 -12.91 -13.89 -22.59
N LEU A 25 -12.96 -13.49 -21.30
CA LEU A 25 -11.78 -13.47 -20.42
C LEU A 25 -11.12 -14.86 -20.32
N ALA A 26 -11.88 -15.95 -20.27
CA ALA A 26 -11.34 -17.30 -20.23
C ALA A 26 -10.46 -17.62 -21.44
N ASP A 27 -10.85 -17.16 -22.63
CA ASP A 27 -10.09 -17.41 -23.88
C ASP A 27 -8.92 -16.47 -24.04
N GLU A 28 -9.01 -15.26 -23.49
CA GLU A 28 -8.06 -14.18 -23.73
C GLU A 28 -6.93 -14.09 -22.69
N ILE A 29 -7.20 -14.48 -21.44
CA ILE A 29 -6.28 -14.22 -20.33
C ILE A 29 -4.89 -14.85 -20.55
N ASP A 30 -4.82 -16.05 -21.11
CA ASP A 30 -3.56 -16.73 -21.43
C ASP A 30 -2.86 -16.10 -22.65
N ARG A 31 -3.60 -15.38 -23.49
CA ARG A 31 -3.08 -14.73 -24.72
C ARG A 31 -2.59 -13.30 -24.47
N ILE A 32 -3.00 -12.66 -23.38
CA ILE A 32 -2.62 -11.26 -23.06
C ILE A 32 -1.09 -11.10 -23.09
N ALA A 33 -0.34 -12.01 -22.46
CA ALA A 33 1.12 -11.95 -22.43
C ALA A 33 1.75 -12.08 -23.82
N ILE A 34 1.20 -12.94 -24.68
CA ILE A 34 1.69 -13.16 -26.04
C ILE A 34 1.41 -11.94 -26.91
N ARG A 35 0.22 -11.35 -26.82
CA ARG A 35 -0.16 -10.16 -27.60
C ARG A 35 0.65 -8.93 -27.19
N LEU A 36 0.94 -8.75 -25.88
CA LEU A 36 1.76 -7.63 -25.40
C LEU A 36 3.25 -7.79 -25.72
N ARG A 37 3.73 -9.02 -25.90
CA ARG A 37 5.11 -9.35 -26.22
C ARG A 37 5.13 -10.39 -27.34
N PRO A 38 4.91 -9.98 -28.61
CA PRO A 38 5.00 -10.87 -29.76
C PRO A 38 6.41 -11.44 -29.90
N LYS A 39 6.55 -12.57 -30.62
CA LYS A 39 7.83 -13.29 -30.75
C LYS A 39 8.94 -12.40 -31.32
N ASP A 40 8.59 -11.58 -32.27
CA ASP A 40 9.50 -10.69 -32.99
C ASP A 40 9.52 -9.25 -32.42
N GLY A 41 8.91 -9.05 -31.25
CA GLY A 41 8.87 -7.76 -30.57
C GLY A 41 10.07 -7.52 -29.65
N ASP A 42 10.25 -6.27 -29.24
CA ASP A 42 11.29 -5.87 -28.29
C ASP A 42 11.07 -6.46 -26.93
N ALA A 43 12.13 -7.05 -26.36
CA ALA A 43 12.16 -7.52 -24.99
C ALA A 43 12.66 -6.42 -24.04
N SER A 44 12.00 -6.26 -22.90
CA SER A 44 12.46 -5.37 -21.83
C SER A 44 13.43 -6.08 -20.84
N ARG A 45 13.54 -7.39 -20.94
CA ARG A 45 14.47 -8.24 -20.18
C ARG A 45 15.37 -9.03 -21.14
N CYS A 46 15.90 -10.17 -20.68
CA CYS A 46 16.80 -11.00 -21.49
C CYS A 46 16.14 -11.52 -22.78
N CYS A 47 14.84 -11.75 -22.80
CA CYS A 47 14.09 -12.20 -23.96
C CYS A 47 12.56 -12.01 -23.77
N VAL A 48 11.80 -12.09 -24.86
CA VAL A 48 10.35 -11.97 -24.87
C VAL A 48 9.64 -13.06 -24.03
N TYR A 49 10.24 -14.24 -23.92
CA TYR A 49 9.68 -15.34 -23.13
C TYR A 49 9.73 -15.04 -21.64
N HIS A 50 10.82 -14.42 -21.17
CA HIS A 50 10.93 -13.96 -19.79
C HIS A 50 9.92 -12.84 -19.50
N ASP A 51 9.74 -11.90 -20.41
CA ASP A 51 8.71 -10.86 -20.27
C ASP A 51 7.30 -11.47 -20.19
N ARG A 52 7.00 -12.48 -21.00
CA ARG A 52 5.71 -13.21 -20.96
C ARG A 52 5.50 -13.92 -19.62
N ALA A 53 6.51 -14.59 -19.08
CA ALA A 53 6.45 -15.24 -17.78
C ALA A 53 6.15 -14.21 -16.67
N VAL A 54 6.82 -13.04 -16.67
CA VAL A 54 6.54 -11.97 -15.72
C VAL A 54 5.11 -11.45 -15.87
N ILE A 55 4.58 -11.33 -17.10
CA ILE A 55 3.20 -10.90 -17.33
C ILE A 55 2.22 -11.96 -16.83
N LYS A 56 2.48 -13.27 -17.03
CA LYS A 56 1.64 -14.36 -16.47
C LYS A 56 1.48 -14.19 -14.95
N TYR A 57 2.58 -14.05 -14.21
CA TYR A 57 2.53 -13.91 -12.76
C TYR A 57 1.88 -12.60 -12.29
N ARG A 58 1.98 -11.52 -13.07
CA ARG A 58 1.24 -10.29 -12.79
C ARG A 58 -0.26 -10.45 -12.96
N LEU A 59 -0.69 -11.12 -14.02
CA LEU A 59 -2.10 -11.46 -14.23
C LEU A 59 -2.61 -12.39 -13.12
N MET A 60 -1.79 -13.34 -12.67
CA MET A 60 -2.11 -14.20 -11.53
C MET A 60 -2.39 -13.40 -10.24
N ALA A 61 -1.54 -12.41 -9.92
CA ALA A 61 -1.80 -11.51 -8.78
C ALA A 61 -3.05 -10.63 -9.00
N MET A 62 -3.37 -10.26 -10.24
CA MET A 62 -4.60 -9.55 -10.59
C MET A 62 -5.85 -10.42 -10.48
N LEU A 63 -5.71 -11.75 -10.58
CA LEU A 63 -6.73 -12.73 -10.19
C LEU A 63 -6.77 -12.98 -8.68
N GLY A 64 -6.03 -12.21 -7.86
CA GLY A 64 -5.99 -12.34 -6.40
C GLY A 64 -5.16 -13.52 -5.87
N LEU A 65 -4.38 -14.18 -6.73
CA LEU A 65 -3.56 -15.34 -6.40
C LEU A 65 -2.12 -14.92 -6.02
N SER A 66 -1.40 -15.78 -5.33
CA SER A 66 0.03 -15.60 -5.06
C SER A 66 0.87 -16.49 -5.96
N SER A 67 1.90 -15.90 -6.58
CA SER A 67 2.88 -16.67 -7.34
C SER A 67 3.77 -17.54 -6.45
N GLU A 68 3.84 -17.27 -5.15
CA GLU A 68 4.61 -18.04 -4.17
C GLU A 68 3.88 -19.33 -3.75
N GLU A 69 2.54 -19.34 -3.93
CA GLU A 69 1.66 -20.48 -3.61
C GLU A 69 1.42 -21.39 -4.84
N GLU A 70 1.93 -21.00 -6.03
CA GLU A 70 1.77 -21.81 -7.25
C GLU A 70 2.60 -23.09 -7.15
N THR A 71 1.94 -24.22 -7.35
CA THR A 71 2.54 -25.55 -7.33
C THR A 71 2.56 -26.23 -8.71
N ASP A 72 1.86 -25.66 -9.69
CA ASP A 72 1.75 -26.17 -11.07
C ASP A 72 1.93 -25.04 -12.08
N GLU A 73 3.17 -24.86 -12.54
CA GLU A 73 3.49 -23.85 -13.55
C GLU A 73 2.81 -24.10 -14.91
N ALA A 74 2.38 -25.34 -15.18
CA ALA A 74 1.70 -25.71 -16.42
C ALA A 74 0.23 -25.30 -16.42
N LYS A 75 -0.38 -25.05 -15.24
CA LYS A 75 -1.77 -24.64 -15.13
C LYS A 75 -1.98 -23.27 -15.79
N PRO A 76 -2.89 -23.15 -16.78
CA PRO A 76 -3.16 -21.90 -17.44
C PRO A 76 -3.95 -20.94 -16.54
N LEU A 77 -3.84 -19.63 -16.79
CA LEU A 77 -4.60 -18.62 -16.04
C LEU A 77 -6.11 -18.74 -16.23
N SER A 78 -6.54 -19.22 -17.40
CA SER A 78 -7.96 -19.52 -17.70
C SER A 78 -8.54 -20.56 -16.74
N ALA A 79 -7.76 -21.57 -16.33
CA ALA A 79 -8.21 -22.54 -15.33
C ALA A 79 -8.41 -21.93 -13.95
N TYR A 80 -7.50 -21.04 -13.53
CA TYR A 80 -7.65 -20.29 -12.28
C TYR A 80 -8.86 -19.36 -12.32
N TYR A 81 -9.10 -18.70 -13.47
CA TYR A 81 -10.29 -17.86 -13.66
C TYR A 81 -11.58 -18.68 -13.59
N ALA A 82 -11.64 -19.85 -14.24
CA ALA A 82 -12.79 -20.73 -14.20
C ALA A 82 -13.13 -21.22 -12.77
N GLU A 83 -12.10 -21.52 -11.96
CA GLU A 83 -12.27 -21.85 -10.54
C GLU A 83 -12.86 -20.68 -9.75
N LEU A 84 -12.39 -19.45 -10.01
CA LEU A 84 -12.90 -18.23 -9.36
C LEU A 84 -14.35 -17.98 -9.76
N GLU A 85 -14.67 -18.09 -11.05
CA GLU A 85 -16.02 -17.87 -11.56
C GLU A 85 -17.02 -18.92 -11.01
N SER A 86 -16.60 -20.18 -10.86
CA SER A 86 -17.44 -21.26 -10.34
C SER A 86 -17.61 -21.24 -8.82
N SER A 87 -16.58 -20.89 -8.06
CA SER A 87 -16.61 -20.86 -6.60
C SER A 87 -17.21 -19.57 -6.02
N GLY A 88 -17.41 -18.57 -6.88
CA GLY A 88 -17.85 -17.23 -6.47
C GLY A 88 -16.73 -16.36 -5.90
N PRO A 89 -17.07 -15.10 -5.60
CA PRO A 89 -16.10 -14.10 -5.16
C PRO A 89 -15.53 -14.41 -3.79
N ARG A 90 -14.26 -14.09 -3.60
CA ARG A 90 -13.48 -14.43 -2.42
C ARG A 90 -13.32 -13.24 -1.47
N PRO A 91 -13.25 -13.46 -0.15
CA PRO A 91 -12.92 -12.40 0.79
C PRO A 91 -11.48 -11.90 0.59
N PRO A 92 -11.13 -10.70 1.10
CA PRO A 92 -9.77 -10.17 1.03
C PRO A 92 -8.72 -11.18 1.55
N SER A 93 -7.60 -11.30 0.84
CA SER A 93 -6.51 -12.21 1.24
C SER A 93 -5.90 -11.79 2.59
N PRO A 94 -5.55 -12.73 3.47
CA PRO A 94 -4.79 -12.43 4.69
C PRO A 94 -3.38 -11.91 4.39
N THR A 95 -2.84 -12.25 3.22
CA THR A 95 -1.54 -11.82 2.69
C THR A 95 -1.74 -11.00 1.41
N PRO A 96 -2.02 -9.69 1.52
CA PRO A 96 -2.43 -8.86 0.37
C PRO A 96 -1.29 -8.52 -0.58
N LEU A 97 -0.05 -8.96 -0.29
CA LEU A 97 1.13 -8.77 -1.13
C LEU A 97 1.66 -10.11 -1.61
N SER A 98 2.22 -10.13 -2.81
CA SER A 98 2.93 -11.25 -3.43
C SER A 98 4.21 -10.76 -4.11
N VAL A 99 5.18 -11.64 -4.30
CA VAL A 99 6.43 -11.34 -5.01
C VAL A 99 6.53 -12.16 -6.29
N CYS A 100 6.55 -11.50 -7.43
CA CYS A 100 6.81 -12.13 -8.72
C CYS A 100 8.31 -12.52 -8.80
N GLY A 101 8.63 -13.79 -8.58
CA GLY A 101 9.99 -14.31 -8.60
C GLY A 101 10.75 -13.97 -9.89
N PRO A 102 10.22 -14.27 -11.09
CA PRO A 102 10.86 -13.93 -12.36
C PRO A 102 11.17 -12.45 -12.53
N ALA A 103 10.36 -11.54 -11.97
CA ALA A 103 10.64 -10.11 -12.02
C ALA A 103 11.69 -9.65 -10.99
N CYS A 104 11.94 -10.44 -9.93
CA CYS A 104 12.74 -10.02 -8.76
C CYS A 104 14.26 -10.16 -8.97
N GLY A 105 14.74 -10.81 -10.02
CA GLY A 105 16.16 -11.21 -10.20
C GLY A 105 17.18 -10.07 -10.41
N GLY A 106 16.72 -8.83 -10.69
CA GLY A 106 17.61 -7.75 -11.12
C GLY A 106 18.38 -6.98 -10.04
N CYS A 107 18.03 -7.11 -8.76
CA CYS A 107 18.72 -6.37 -7.69
C CYS A 107 19.94 -7.13 -7.18
N PRO A 108 21.14 -6.49 -7.12
CA PRO A 108 22.29 -7.07 -6.46
C PRO A 108 22.03 -7.19 -4.94
N SER A 109 22.75 -8.10 -4.28
CA SER A 109 22.75 -8.12 -2.82
C SER A 109 23.30 -6.78 -2.28
N ALA A 110 22.74 -6.29 -1.18
CA ALA A 110 23.21 -5.05 -0.56
C ALA A 110 24.67 -5.20 -0.12
N LYS A 111 25.58 -4.40 -0.71
CA LYS A 111 27.01 -4.40 -0.41
C LYS A 111 27.63 -3.04 -0.73
N ILE A 112 28.86 -2.83 -0.23
CA ILE A 112 29.69 -1.73 -0.70
C ILE A 112 30.63 -2.28 -1.78
N VAL A 113 30.71 -1.59 -2.90
CA VAL A 113 31.57 -1.98 -4.03
C VAL A 113 32.53 -0.85 -4.36
N SER A 114 33.73 -1.21 -4.80
CA SER A 114 34.68 -0.28 -5.40
C SER A 114 34.43 -0.23 -6.91
N THR A 115 34.42 0.95 -7.47
CA THR A 115 34.26 1.20 -8.90
C THR A 115 35.57 1.57 -9.57
N SER A 116 35.59 1.65 -10.89
CA SER A 116 36.73 2.09 -11.70
C SER A 116 37.20 3.54 -11.40
N ASN A 117 36.37 4.33 -10.67
CA ASN A 117 36.75 5.67 -10.24
C ASN A 117 37.84 5.67 -9.14
N CYS A 118 38.18 4.50 -8.58
CA CYS A 118 39.26 4.43 -7.57
C CYS A 118 40.60 4.84 -8.16
N ARG A 119 41.27 5.79 -7.51
CA ARG A 119 42.56 6.33 -7.95
C ARG A 119 43.73 5.79 -7.15
N GLY A 120 43.55 4.81 -6.27
CA GLY A 120 44.61 4.26 -5.44
C GLY A 120 45.31 5.33 -4.59
N CYS A 121 44.60 6.39 -4.15
CA CYS A 121 45.20 7.58 -3.51
C CYS A 121 46.06 7.22 -2.33
N PHE A 122 47.14 7.99 -2.12
CA PHE A 122 48.12 7.76 -1.02
C PHE A 122 47.48 7.89 0.36
N ALA A 123 46.57 8.85 0.56
CA ALA A 123 45.93 9.14 1.85
C ALA A 123 44.97 8.02 2.31
N ARG A 124 44.45 7.18 1.41
CA ARG A 124 43.58 6.01 1.69
C ARG A 124 42.48 6.26 2.75
N PRO A 125 41.70 7.35 2.70
CA PRO A 125 40.73 7.68 3.73
C PRO A 125 39.69 6.60 3.95
N CYS A 126 39.32 5.84 2.91
CA CYS A 126 38.39 4.72 2.99
C CYS A 126 38.91 3.57 3.87
N VAL A 127 40.20 3.27 3.85
CA VAL A 127 40.83 2.24 4.67
C VAL A 127 40.83 2.66 6.14
N TYR A 128 41.32 3.88 6.44
CA TYR A 128 41.43 4.38 7.81
C TYR A 128 40.05 4.65 8.46
N ARG A 129 39.04 4.98 7.69
CA ARG A 129 37.66 5.16 8.20
C ARG A 129 36.89 3.85 8.42
N CYS A 130 37.45 2.71 7.99
CA CYS A 130 36.74 1.44 8.12
C CYS A 130 36.88 0.86 9.54
N PRO A 131 35.81 0.80 10.36
CA PRO A 131 35.90 0.33 11.76
C PRO A 131 36.12 -1.18 11.87
N LYS A 132 36.04 -1.91 10.75
CA LYS A 132 36.23 -3.37 10.68
C LYS A 132 37.44 -3.80 9.88
N ASN A 133 38.27 -2.86 9.45
CA ASN A 133 39.44 -3.10 8.61
C ASN A 133 39.12 -4.00 7.39
N ALA A 134 37.92 -3.78 6.82
CA ALA A 134 37.39 -4.57 5.71
C ALA A 134 37.85 -4.05 4.33
N ILE A 135 38.74 -3.07 4.24
CA ILE A 135 39.18 -2.45 3.00
C ILE A 135 40.70 -2.54 2.92
N SER A 136 41.20 -3.08 1.83
CA SER A 136 42.58 -3.07 1.42
C SER A 136 42.75 -2.37 0.07
N VAL A 137 44.01 -2.11 -0.32
CA VAL A 137 44.34 -1.59 -1.66
C VAL A 137 45.24 -2.60 -2.31
N VAL A 138 44.77 -3.16 -3.41
CA VAL A 138 45.47 -4.16 -4.21
C VAL A 138 45.57 -3.62 -5.64
N ASP A 139 46.75 -3.65 -6.25
CA ASP A 139 47.01 -3.15 -7.60
C ASP A 139 46.44 -1.75 -7.89
N GLY A 140 46.60 -0.85 -6.90
CA GLY A 140 46.17 0.52 -7.02
C GLY A 140 44.65 0.74 -6.86
N HIS A 141 43.85 -0.29 -6.53
CA HIS A 141 42.41 -0.20 -6.34
C HIS A 141 41.98 -0.67 -4.96
N SER A 142 40.93 -0.03 -4.40
CA SER A 142 40.34 -0.49 -3.15
C SER A 142 39.58 -1.78 -3.34
N VAL A 143 39.83 -2.77 -2.49
CA VAL A 143 39.15 -4.07 -2.44
C VAL A 143 38.43 -4.19 -1.10
N ILE A 144 37.21 -4.67 -1.12
CA ILE A 144 36.40 -4.81 0.07
C ILE A 144 36.20 -6.29 0.42
N ASP A 145 36.61 -6.65 1.61
CA ASP A 145 36.33 -7.94 2.21
C ASP A 145 34.88 -7.94 2.74
N HIS A 146 33.97 -8.55 1.96
CA HIS A 146 32.55 -8.61 2.32
C HIS A 146 32.24 -9.47 3.54
N SER A 147 33.15 -10.37 3.96
CA SER A 147 32.98 -11.15 5.18
C SER A 147 33.13 -10.30 6.45
N LYS A 148 33.97 -9.27 6.38
CA LYS A 148 34.21 -8.31 7.47
C LYS A 148 33.34 -7.06 7.39
N CYS A 149 32.82 -6.74 6.18
CA CYS A 149 32.11 -5.49 5.91
C CYS A 149 30.73 -5.44 6.55
N ILE A 150 30.52 -4.53 7.48
CA ILE A 150 29.22 -4.30 8.13
C ILE A 150 28.30 -3.32 7.36
N LYS A 151 28.68 -2.90 6.17
CA LYS A 151 27.90 -2.03 5.26
C LYS A 151 27.55 -0.65 5.85
N CYS A 152 28.36 -0.12 6.78
CA CYS A 152 28.08 1.13 7.51
C CYS A 152 28.16 2.40 6.65
N GLY A 153 28.82 2.38 5.48
CA GLY A 153 28.90 3.51 4.56
C GLY A 153 30.01 4.53 4.84
N LYS A 154 30.73 4.48 5.98
CA LYS A 154 31.78 5.46 6.33
C LYS A 154 32.87 5.61 5.28
N CYS A 155 33.21 4.54 4.57
CA CYS A 155 34.17 4.58 3.48
C CYS A 155 33.63 5.27 2.22
N VAL A 156 32.32 5.18 1.98
CA VAL A 156 31.66 5.90 0.88
C VAL A 156 31.73 7.38 1.08
N GLU A 157 31.39 7.86 2.29
CA GLU A 157 31.45 9.28 2.69
C GLU A 157 32.88 9.83 2.67
N ALA A 158 33.87 8.99 3.03
CA ALA A 158 35.26 9.40 3.12
C ALA A 158 35.98 9.48 1.77
N CYS A 159 35.46 8.89 0.72
CA CYS A 159 36.12 8.84 -0.57
C CYS A 159 35.91 10.13 -1.39
N PRO A 160 36.96 10.96 -1.63
CA PRO A 160 36.82 12.21 -2.39
C PRO A 160 36.52 12.00 -3.87
N TYR A 161 36.77 10.79 -4.40
CA TYR A 161 36.50 10.42 -5.79
C TYR A 161 35.16 9.69 -5.97
N HIS A 162 34.36 9.52 -4.90
CA HIS A 162 33.11 8.75 -4.93
C HIS A 162 33.28 7.36 -5.56
N ALA A 163 34.45 6.75 -5.41
CA ALA A 163 34.78 5.46 -6.00
C ALA A 163 34.14 4.28 -5.26
N LEU A 164 33.67 4.49 -4.04
CA LEU A 164 32.97 3.49 -3.26
C LEU A 164 31.48 3.76 -3.28
N VAL A 165 30.69 2.76 -3.70
CA VAL A 165 29.27 2.87 -3.85
C VAL A 165 28.58 1.84 -2.95
N LYS A 166 27.56 2.28 -2.21
CA LYS A 166 26.68 1.38 -1.48
C LYS A 166 25.52 0.96 -2.41
N THR A 167 25.54 -0.29 -2.83
CA THR A 167 24.38 -0.87 -3.50
C THR A 167 23.34 -1.24 -2.47
N SER A 168 22.07 -0.98 -2.77
CA SER A 168 20.95 -1.29 -1.88
C SER A 168 19.94 -2.19 -2.58
N VAL A 169 19.08 -2.84 -1.78
CA VAL A 169 17.91 -3.54 -2.27
C VAL A 169 16.72 -2.66 -1.92
N PRO A 170 16.09 -1.97 -2.90
CA PRO A 170 15.13 -0.92 -2.61
C PRO A 170 13.97 -1.33 -1.72
N CYS A 171 13.43 -2.55 -1.89
CA CYS A 171 12.34 -3.05 -1.06
C CYS A 171 12.76 -3.33 0.40
N GLU A 172 14.02 -3.80 0.63
CA GLU A 172 14.55 -4.00 1.98
C GLU A 172 14.81 -2.67 2.70
N ASP A 173 15.35 -1.69 1.96
CA ASP A 173 15.64 -0.36 2.52
C ASP A 173 14.36 0.42 2.83
N ALA A 174 13.31 0.27 2.00
CA ALA A 174 12.03 0.90 2.20
C ALA A 174 11.22 0.29 3.35
N CYS A 175 11.56 -0.93 3.79
CA CYS A 175 10.78 -1.62 4.82
C CYS A 175 11.16 -1.09 6.23
N PRO A 176 10.22 -0.44 6.94
CA PRO A 176 10.48 0.13 8.25
C PRO A 176 10.77 -0.92 9.32
N VAL A 177 10.22 -2.12 9.18
CA VAL A 177 10.31 -3.22 10.15
C VAL A 177 11.21 -4.37 9.69
N GLY A 178 11.82 -4.28 8.50
CA GLY A 178 12.70 -5.30 7.96
C GLY A 178 12.01 -6.64 7.69
N ALA A 179 10.74 -6.59 7.27
CA ALA A 179 9.91 -7.76 6.97
C ALA A 179 10.12 -8.33 5.56
N ILE A 180 10.90 -7.69 4.70
CA ILE A 180 11.20 -8.20 3.35
C ILE A 180 12.70 -8.33 3.19
N ARG A 181 13.15 -9.48 2.68
CA ARG A 181 14.56 -9.80 2.46
C ARG A 181 14.71 -10.74 1.29
N LYS A 182 15.88 -10.71 0.64
CA LYS A 182 16.22 -11.68 -0.39
C LYS A 182 16.59 -13.02 0.24
N ASN A 183 16.04 -14.09 -0.33
CA ASN A 183 16.41 -15.47 0.00
C ASN A 183 17.72 -15.90 -0.67
N ALA A 184 18.10 -17.18 -0.52
CA ALA A 184 19.31 -17.75 -1.08
C ALA A 184 19.33 -17.71 -2.62
N HIS A 185 18.17 -17.68 -3.27
CA HIS A 185 18.02 -17.60 -4.73
C HIS A 185 17.98 -16.16 -5.25
N GLY A 186 18.15 -15.16 -4.38
CA GLY A 186 18.12 -13.74 -4.75
C GLY A 186 16.73 -13.20 -5.03
N VAL A 187 15.68 -13.92 -4.69
CA VAL A 187 14.28 -13.47 -4.76
C VAL A 187 13.88 -12.90 -3.40
N ALA A 188 13.11 -11.81 -3.40
CA ALA A 188 12.61 -11.22 -2.17
C ALA A 188 11.49 -12.08 -1.58
N GLU A 189 11.51 -12.28 -0.27
CA GLU A 189 10.48 -12.95 0.50
C GLU A 189 9.95 -12.00 1.57
N ILE A 190 8.64 -12.06 1.83
CA ILE A 190 7.96 -11.24 2.83
C ILE A 190 7.63 -12.10 4.04
N ASP A 191 8.21 -11.77 5.18
CA ASP A 191 7.83 -12.31 6.47
C ASP A 191 6.52 -11.63 6.92
N PHE A 192 5.40 -12.31 6.71
CA PHE A 192 4.07 -11.77 7.01
C PHE A 192 3.80 -11.64 8.52
N ASP A 193 4.50 -12.36 9.38
CA ASP A 193 4.39 -12.20 10.83
C ASP A 193 4.96 -10.86 11.28
N ARG A 194 5.98 -10.37 10.58
CA ARG A 194 6.58 -9.06 10.82
C ARG A 194 5.97 -7.95 9.98
N CYS A 195 5.37 -8.28 8.83
CA CYS A 195 4.89 -7.29 7.87
C CYS A 195 3.71 -6.48 8.43
N ILE A 196 3.79 -5.15 8.30
CA ILE A 196 2.71 -4.22 8.68
C ILE A 196 1.80 -3.82 7.51
N PHE A 197 2.03 -4.39 6.34
CA PHE A 197 1.27 -4.18 5.11
C PHE A 197 1.23 -2.73 4.58
N CYS A 198 2.21 -1.90 4.94
CA CYS A 198 2.25 -0.48 4.55
C CYS A 198 2.46 -0.24 3.04
N GLY A 199 2.82 -1.25 2.25
CA GLY A 199 2.99 -1.15 0.79
C GLY A 199 4.25 -0.40 0.33
N LYS A 200 5.16 0.03 1.19
CA LYS A 200 6.37 0.77 0.79
C LYS A 200 7.28 -0.03 -0.14
N CYS A 201 7.40 -1.34 0.08
CA CYS A 201 8.17 -2.25 -0.80
C CYS A 201 7.58 -2.33 -2.22
N PHE A 202 6.25 -2.23 -2.34
CA PHE A 202 5.54 -2.19 -3.61
C PHE A 202 5.94 -0.95 -4.43
N GLY A 203 5.87 0.24 -3.83
CA GLY A 203 6.26 1.48 -4.50
C GLY A 203 7.77 1.63 -4.75
N ALA A 204 8.61 1.00 -3.92
CA ALA A 204 10.07 1.10 -4.02
C ALA A 204 10.70 0.16 -5.04
N CYS A 205 10.00 -0.90 -5.48
CA CYS A 205 10.58 -1.91 -6.37
C CYS A 205 10.66 -1.42 -7.83
N PRO A 206 11.88 -1.17 -8.38
CA PRO A 206 12.01 -0.67 -9.76
C PRO A 206 11.64 -1.73 -10.81
N PHE A 207 11.58 -3.00 -10.42
CA PHE A 207 11.18 -4.11 -11.29
C PHE A 207 9.69 -4.44 -11.18
N ALA A 208 8.95 -3.76 -10.29
CA ALA A 208 7.56 -4.05 -9.93
C ALA A 208 7.34 -5.55 -9.64
N ALA A 209 8.31 -6.17 -8.94
CA ALA A 209 8.21 -7.56 -8.53
C ALA A 209 7.28 -7.75 -7.33
N VAL A 210 7.20 -6.77 -6.42
CA VAL A 210 6.22 -6.79 -5.33
C VAL A 210 4.90 -6.30 -5.90
N MET A 211 3.84 -7.06 -5.67
CA MET A 211 2.51 -6.81 -6.22
C MET A 211 1.45 -6.93 -5.13
N GLU A 212 0.33 -6.21 -5.28
CA GLU A 212 -0.85 -6.46 -4.48
C GLU A 212 -1.69 -7.61 -5.09
N ARG A 213 -2.32 -8.39 -4.24
CA ARG A 213 -3.32 -9.38 -4.63
C ARG A 213 -4.65 -8.66 -4.81
N SER A 214 -5.06 -8.55 -6.07
CA SER A 214 -6.24 -7.79 -6.49
C SER A 214 -7.54 -8.51 -6.15
N GLN A 215 -8.60 -7.74 -5.93
CA GLN A 215 -9.98 -8.23 -5.90
C GLN A 215 -10.82 -7.67 -7.06
N LEU A 216 -10.18 -7.08 -8.07
CA LEU A 216 -10.89 -6.50 -9.22
C LEU A 216 -11.76 -7.56 -9.93
N VAL A 217 -11.19 -8.74 -10.20
CA VAL A 217 -11.95 -9.81 -10.88
C VAL A 217 -13.03 -10.40 -9.97
N ASP A 218 -12.79 -10.50 -8.64
CA ASP A 218 -13.82 -10.91 -7.69
C ASP A 218 -15.02 -9.95 -7.70
N VAL A 219 -14.78 -8.63 -7.74
CA VAL A 219 -15.83 -7.60 -7.84
C VAL A 219 -16.58 -7.70 -9.18
N LEU A 220 -15.85 -7.92 -10.29
CA LEU A 220 -16.48 -8.12 -11.61
C LEU A 220 -17.37 -9.36 -11.65
N VAL A 221 -16.93 -10.48 -11.05
CA VAL A 221 -17.72 -11.72 -10.94
C VAL A 221 -18.95 -11.50 -10.06
N ALA A 222 -18.81 -10.79 -8.93
CA ALA A 222 -19.94 -10.44 -8.07
C ALA A 222 -20.98 -9.59 -8.83
N MET A 223 -20.52 -8.60 -9.61
CA MET A 223 -21.41 -7.81 -10.49
C MET A 223 -22.12 -8.67 -11.52
N LYS A 224 -21.41 -9.64 -12.15
CA LYS A 224 -21.98 -10.56 -13.14
C LYS A 224 -23.05 -11.46 -12.52
N HIS A 225 -22.88 -11.87 -11.27
CA HIS A 225 -23.86 -12.68 -10.53
C HIS A 225 -25.05 -11.86 -10.01
N GLY A 226 -25.07 -10.55 -10.24
CA GLY A 226 -26.16 -9.66 -9.82
C GLY A 226 -26.12 -9.33 -8.32
N GLU A 227 -24.97 -9.49 -7.66
CA GLU A 227 -24.81 -9.09 -6.26
C GLU A 227 -24.96 -7.58 -6.11
N ARG A 228 -25.57 -7.16 -5.01
CA ARG A 228 -25.71 -5.73 -4.70
C ARG A 228 -24.46 -5.22 -4.03
N LEU A 229 -23.66 -4.46 -4.78
CA LEU A 229 -22.37 -3.92 -4.34
C LEU A 229 -22.49 -2.44 -3.98
N VAL A 230 -22.10 -2.08 -2.76
CA VAL A 230 -22.02 -0.67 -2.31
C VAL A 230 -20.57 -0.21 -2.39
N ALA A 231 -20.30 0.77 -3.26
CA ALA A 231 -18.99 1.40 -3.34
C ALA A 231 -18.80 2.42 -2.21
N MET A 232 -17.82 2.18 -1.34
CA MET A 232 -17.42 3.06 -0.25
C MET A 232 -16.12 3.77 -0.63
N VAL A 233 -16.23 5.01 -1.13
CA VAL A 233 -15.09 5.76 -1.67
C VAL A 233 -14.37 6.53 -0.56
N ALA A 234 -13.07 6.26 -0.39
CA ALA A 234 -12.25 6.91 0.61
C ALA A 234 -12.04 8.42 0.30
N PRO A 235 -11.98 9.30 1.32
CA PRO A 235 -11.75 10.73 1.11
C PRO A 235 -10.40 11.05 0.47
N SER A 236 -9.46 10.11 0.48
CA SER A 236 -8.20 10.19 -0.26
C SER A 236 -8.37 10.15 -1.79
N ALA A 237 -9.59 9.98 -2.31
CA ALA A 237 -9.89 10.09 -3.74
C ALA A 237 -9.80 11.54 -4.26
N ASP A 238 -9.78 12.53 -3.37
CA ASP A 238 -9.55 13.93 -3.74
C ASP A 238 -8.29 14.06 -4.60
N ARG A 239 -8.43 14.65 -5.79
CA ARG A 239 -7.38 14.84 -6.80
C ARG A 239 -6.78 13.55 -7.41
N GLN A 240 -7.36 12.39 -7.14
CA GLN A 240 -6.96 11.14 -7.80
C GLN A 240 -7.69 10.94 -9.14
N PHE A 241 -8.92 11.41 -9.21
CA PHE A 241 -9.76 11.37 -10.42
C PHE A 241 -10.13 12.79 -10.84
N PRO A 242 -10.39 13.02 -12.13
CA PRO A 242 -10.93 14.30 -12.61
C PRO A 242 -12.39 14.49 -12.15
N GLY A 243 -12.84 15.75 -12.10
CA GLY A 243 -14.22 16.09 -11.74
C GLY A 243 -14.45 16.24 -10.23
N THR A 244 -15.71 16.31 -9.83
CA THR A 244 -16.13 16.44 -8.41
C THR A 244 -16.28 15.07 -7.75
N VAL A 245 -16.40 15.07 -6.43
CA VAL A 245 -16.66 13.83 -5.66
C VAL A 245 -17.99 13.21 -6.11
N GLU A 246 -19.01 14.02 -6.29
CA GLU A 246 -20.35 13.58 -6.71
C GLU A 246 -20.31 12.95 -8.12
N GLN A 247 -19.51 13.49 -9.04
CA GLN A 247 -19.28 12.90 -10.37
C GLN A 247 -18.49 11.58 -10.27
N LEU A 248 -17.51 11.48 -9.38
CA LEU A 248 -16.81 10.23 -9.12
C LEU A 248 -17.74 9.15 -8.57
N LEU A 249 -18.63 9.52 -7.64
CA LEU A 249 -19.66 8.60 -7.14
C LEU A 249 -20.62 8.16 -8.26
N GLY A 250 -21.04 9.10 -9.12
CA GLY A 250 -21.82 8.80 -10.33
C GLY A 250 -21.10 7.86 -11.30
N ALA A 251 -19.79 8.03 -11.47
CA ALA A 251 -18.97 7.13 -12.28
C ALA A 251 -18.90 5.71 -11.67
N CYS A 252 -18.86 5.58 -10.34
CA CYS A 252 -18.96 4.29 -9.66
C CYS A 252 -20.31 3.62 -9.93
N ALA A 253 -21.43 4.37 -9.81
CA ALA A 253 -22.75 3.84 -10.14
C ALA A 253 -22.83 3.39 -11.61
N LYS A 254 -22.33 4.19 -12.54
CA LYS A 254 -22.24 3.84 -13.95
C LYS A 254 -21.34 2.62 -14.20
N ALA A 255 -20.36 2.39 -13.34
CA ALA A 255 -19.49 1.22 -13.38
C ALA A 255 -20.12 -0.03 -12.77
N GLY A 256 -21.41 -0.03 -12.43
CA GLY A 256 -22.17 -1.21 -12.01
C GLY A 256 -22.33 -1.39 -10.51
N PHE A 257 -21.89 -0.44 -9.68
CA PHE A 257 -22.20 -0.48 -8.26
C PHE A 257 -23.67 -0.11 -8.02
N SER A 258 -24.34 -0.87 -7.17
CA SER A 258 -25.78 -0.70 -6.88
C SER A 258 -26.08 0.54 -6.03
N ASP A 259 -25.12 0.92 -5.18
CA ASP A 259 -25.17 2.13 -4.34
C ASP A 259 -23.75 2.64 -4.12
N VAL A 260 -23.61 3.91 -3.78
CA VAL A 260 -22.32 4.56 -3.57
C VAL A 260 -22.36 5.52 -2.39
N MET A 261 -21.28 5.59 -1.64
CA MET A 261 -21.17 6.49 -0.50
C MET A 261 -19.75 6.97 -0.24
N GLU A 262 -19.62 8.12 0.42
CA GLU A 262 -18.34 8.61 0.91
C GLU A 262 -17.97 7.94 2.25
N VAL A 263 -16.76 7.40 2.35
CA VAL A 263 -16.19 6.94 3.64
C VAL A 263 -15.95 8.12 4.60
N ALA A 264 -15.96 9.35 4.12
CA ALA A 264 -15.92 10.55 4.95
C ALA A 264 -17.08 10.62 5.95
N LEU A 265 -18.26 10.07 5.65
CA LEU A 265 -19.35 9.92 6.62
C LEU A 265 -18.95 9.02 7.79
N GLY A 266 -18.22 7.94 7.51
CA GLY A 266 -17.62 7.09 8.55
C GLY A 266 -16.53 7.80 9.35
N ALA A 267 -15.81 8.75 8.73
CA ALA A 267 -14.82 9.56 9.44
C ALA A 267 -15.46 10.53 10.45
N GLU A 268 -16.66 11.04 10.19
CA GLU A 268 -17.43 11.80 11.18
C GLU A 268 -17.73 10.95 12.42
N ALA A 269 -18.21 9.72 12.23
CA ALA A 269 -18.46 8.80 13.33
C ALA A 269 -17.17 8.41 14.08
N THR A 270 -16.07 8.17 13.35
CA THR A 270 -14.75 7.93 13.97
C THR A 270 -14.34 9.12 14.84
N THR A 271 -14.46 10.35 14.33
CA THR A 271 -14.13 11.59 15.07
C THR A 271 -14.92 11.72 16.35
N GLU A 272 -16.23 11.50 16.29
CA GLU A 272 -17.11 11.58 17.45
C GLU A 272 -16.72 10.60 18.54
N HIS A 273 -16.53 9.32 18.18
CA HIS A 273 -16.18 8.26 19.12
C HIS A 273 -14.75 8.42 19.65
N GLU A 274 -13.78 8.71 18.79
CA GLU A 274 -12.37 8.90 19.19
C GLU A 274 -12.24 10.11 20.12
N THR A 275 -12.97 11.21 19.86
CA THR A 275 -13.01 12.37 20.75
C THR A 275 -13.66 12.04 22.09
N ALA A 276 -14.78 11.32 22.09
CA ALA A 276 -15.44 10.90 23.33
C ALA A 276 -14.55 9.99 24.18
N GLU A 277 -13.89 9.03 23.55
CA GLU A 277 -12.91 8.15 24.19
C GLU A 277 -11.75 8.95 24.78
N PHE A 278 -11.16 9.87 24.01
CA PHE A 278 -10.05 10.69 24.47
C PHE A 278 -10.41 11.55 25.67
N LEU A 279 -11.55 12.25 25.64
CA LEU A 279 -12.03 13.06 26.75
C LEU A 279 -12.34 12.20 28.00
N ALA A 280 -12.89 11.01 27.83
CA ALA A 280 -13.12 10.08 28.92
C ALA A 280 -11.80 9.59 29.56
N ARG A 281 -10.80 9.27 28.75
CA ARG A 281 -9.45 8.89 29.22
C ARG A 281 -8.81 10.07 29.98
N MET A 282 -8.87 11.29 29.48
CA MET A 282 -8.34 12.50 30.14
C MET A 282 -9.03 12.81 31.47
N LYS A 283 -10.35 12.57 31.56
CA LYS A 283 -11.10 12.75 32.81
C LYS A 283 -10.64 11.78 33.89
N LYS A 284 -10.30 10.54 33.50
CA LYS A 284 -9.78 9.50 34.39
C LYS A 284 -8.32 9.75 34.80
N ASP A 285 -7.48 10.14 33.85
CA ASP A 285 -6.08 10.48 34.05
C ASP A 285 -5.69 11.66 33.17
N PRO A 286 -5.47 12.88 33.74
CA PRO A 286 -5.07 14.07 33.01
C PRO A 286 -3.71 13.94 32.28
N LYS A 287 -2.89 12.94 32.65
CA LYS A 287 -1.62 12.65 31.98
C LYS A 287 -1.76 11.59 30.88
N THR A 288 -2.99 11.21 30.56
CA THR A 288 -3.24 10.20 29.55
C THR A 288 -2.65 10.60 28.21
N PHE A 289 -2.23 9.56 27.47
CA PHE A 289 -1.71 9.66 26.13
C PHE A 289 -2.49 8.69 25.24
N MET A 290 -3.05 9.19 24.14
CA MET A 290 -3.79 8.38 23.19
C MET A 290 -3.24 8.56 21.78
N THR A 291 -3.24 7.50 20.98
CA THR A 291 -2.86 7.52 19.57
C THR A 291 -4.04 7.13 18.70
N THR A 292 -4.05 7.62 17.45
CA THR A 292 -5.11 7.31 16.48
C THR A 292 -5.12 5.84 16.08
N SER A 293 -6.28 5.30 15.63
CA SER A 293 -6.47 3.91 15.18
C SER A 293 -6.80 3.79 13.69
N CYS A 294 -7.08 4.89 13.00
CA CYS A 294 -7.59 4.89 11.62
C CYS A 294 -6.62 4.32 10.57
N CYS A 295 -5.31 4.29 10.85
CA CYS A 295 -4.28 3.74 9.96
C CYS A 295 -3.98 2.26 10.29
N PRO A 296 -4.45 1.26 9.50
CA PRO A 296 -4.26 -0.16 9.83
C PRO A 296 -2.79 -0.61 9.77
N ALA A 297 -1.95 0.06 8.99
CA ALA A 297 -0.51 -0.21 8.99
C ALA A 297 0.16 0.21 10.32
N TYR A 298 -0.31 1.31 10.93
CA TYR A 298 0.13 1.71 12.26
C TYR A 298 -0.38 0.74 13.34
N VAL A 299 -1.65 0.37 13.29
CA VAL A 299 -2.22 -0.60 14.23
C VAL A 299 -1.44 -1.93 14.18
N ASN A 300 -1.10 -2.41 12.97
CA ASN A 300 -0.26 -3.60 12.80
C ASN A 300 1.17 -3.39 13.32
N LEU A 301 1.74 -2.17 13.18
CA LEU A 301 3.06 -1.84 13.74
C LEU A 301 3.03 -1.95 15.27
N VAL A 302 2.01 -1.39 15.91
CA VAL A 302 1.85 -1.47 17.36
C VAL A 302 1.70 -2.92 17.81
N ALA A 303 0.77 -3.66 17.22
CA ALA A 303 0.50 -5.03 17.59
C ALA A 303 1.72 -5.97 17.47
N LYS A 304 2.55 -5.77 16.42
CA LYS A 304 3.68 -6.68 16.12
C LYS A 304 5.02 -6.22 16.66
N HIS A 305 5.23 -4.90 16.84
CA HIS A 305 6.56 -4.34 17.10
C HIS A 305 6.65 -3.35 18.26
N LEU A 306 5.52 -2.84 18.76
CA LEU A 306 5.49 -1.76 19.76
C LEU A 306 4.47 -2.09 20.88
N PRO A 307 4.64 -3.21 21.63
CA PRO A 307 3.66 -3.65 22.63
C PRO A 307 3.37 -2.58 23.70
N GLY A 308 4.32 -1.71 24.01
CA GLY A 308 4.11 -0.60 24.95
C GLY A 308 3.16 0.51 24.47
N LEU A 309 2.67 0.46 23.21
CA LEU A 309 1.66 1.40 22.71
C LEU A 309 0.27 0.77 22.60
N VAL A 310 0.09 -0.53 22.86
CA VAL A 310 -1.18 -1.22 22.62
C VAL A 310 -2.33 -0.55 23.38
N ASP A 311 -2.14 -0.25 24.67
CA ASP A 311 -3.15 0.37 25.52
C ASP A 311 -3.39 1.86 25.22
N HIS A 312 -2.50 2.46 24.42
CA HIS A 312 -2.60 3.86 24.03
C HIS A 312 -3.33 4.05 22.70
N VAL A 313 -3.46 3.01 21.87
CA VAL A 313 -4.21 3.11 20.61
C VAL A 313 -5.68 3.33 20.91
N SER A 314 -6.33 4.23 20.14
CA SER A 314 -7.78 4.40 20.21
C SER A 314 -8.49 3.10 19.87
N LEU A 315 -9.56 2.80 20.58
CA LEU A 315 -10.42 1.64 20.35
C LEU A 315 -11.47 1.91 19.26
N SER A 316 -11.57 3.16 18.80
CA SER A 316 -12.54 3.56 17.79
C SER A 316 -12.26 2.83 16.46
N PRO A 317 -13.30 2.22 15.86
CA PRO A 317 -13.19 1.66 14.52
C PRO A 317 -12.76 2.70 13.49
N SER A 318 -12.10 2.25 12.41
CA SER A 318 -11.71 3.16 11.33
C SER A 318 -12.93 3.64 10.53
N PRO A 319 -12.80 4.75 9.77
CA PRO A 319 -13.87 5.25 8.88
C PRO A 319 -14.45 4.20 7.93
N MET A 320 -13.62 3.26 7.46
CA MET A 320 -14.05 2.15 6.60
C MET A 320 -15.09 1.25 7.30
N VAL A 321 -14.88 0.96 8.58
CA VAL A 321 -15.77 0.08 9.35
C VAL A 321 -17.10 0.76 9.65
N TYR A 322 -17.09 2.05 10.00
CA TYR A 322 -18.33 2.82 10.17
C TYR A 322 -19.10 2.93 8.87
N ALA A 323 -18.44 3.22 7.75
CA ALA A 323 -19.10 3.27 6.44
C ALA A 323 -19.73 1.92 6.07
N ARG A 324 -19.04 0.79 6.36
CA ARG A 324 -19.61 -0.54 6.17
C ARG A 324 -20.86 -0.76 7.02
N ASN A 325 -20.85 -0.35 8.28
CA ASN A 325 -22.02 -0.46 9.16
C ASN A 325 -23.20 0.34 8.59
N MET A 326 -22.97 1.61 8.20
CA MET A 326 -23.99 2.47 7.59
C MET A 326 -24.56 1.86 6.30
N ALA A 327 -23.69 1.27 5.44
CA ALA A 327 -24.15 0.61 4.23
C ALA A 327 -25.06 -0.59 4.53
N ARG A 328 -24.69 -1.41 5.52
CA ARG A 328 -25.47 -2.59 5.93
C ARG A 328 -26.72 -2.26 6.73
N GLU A 329 -26.76 -1.14 7.45
CA GLU A 329 -27.97 -0.63 8.07
C GLU A 329 -29.00 -0.23 7.01
N LYS A 330 -28.55 0.37 5.89
CA LYS A 330 -29.40 0.73 4.75
C LYS A 330 -29.85 -0.50 3.96
N ASP A 331 -28.94 -1.46 3.72
CA ASP A 331 -29.19 -2.70 3.00
C ASP A 331 -28.38 -3.87 3.60
N PRO A 332 -29.01 -4.69 4.46
CA PRO A 332 -28.35 -5.81 5.13
C PRO A 332 -27.79 -6.89 4.20
N LEU A 333 -28.28 -6.97 2.97
CA LEU A 333 -27.85 -7.95 1.97
C LEU A 333 -26.81 -7.40 1.00
N ALA A 334 -26.46 -6.12 1.11
CA ALA A 334 -25.45 -5.54 0.24
C ALA A 334 -24.03 -5.96 0.65
N HIS A 335 -23.23 -6.26 -0.34
CA HIS A 335 -21.78 -6.43 -0.18
C HIS A 335 -21.07 -5.09 -0.28
N THR A 336 -20.11 -4.87 0.59
CA THR A 336 -19.40 -3.60 0.70
C THR A 336 -18.05 -3.66 -0.01
N VAL A 337 -17.75 -2.66 -0.83
CA VAL A 337 -16.52 -2.52 -1.59
C VAL A 337 -15.81 -1.24 -1.13
N PHE A 338 -14.79 -1.36 -0.30
CA PHE A 338 -13.96 -0.21 0.04
C PHE A 338 -13.04 0.16 -1.11
N ILE A 339 -13.02 1.43 -1.49
CA ILE A 339 -12.19 1.95 -2.59
C ILE A 339 -11.21 2.98 -2.04
N GLY A 340 -9.91 2.66 -2.09
CA GLY A 340 -8.88 3.56 -1.53
C GLY A 340 -7.45 3.10 -1.79
N PRO A 341 -6.43 3.93 -1.53
CA PRO A 341 -5.06 3.71 -2.01
C PRO A 341 -4.21 2.80 -1.08
N CYS A 342 -4.82 2.03 -0.19
CA CYS A 342 -4.12 1.44 0.95
C CYS A 342 -4.12 -0.09 0.92
N VAL A 343 -2.93 -0.71 0.83
CA VAL A 343 -2.76 -2.17 0.91
C VAL A 343 -3.20 -2.73 2.28
N ALA A 344 -2.88 -2.04 3.38
CA ALA A 344 -3.23 -2.51 4.73
C ALA A 344 -4.75 -2.57 4.99
N LYS A 345 -5.55 -1.82 4.24
CA LYS A 345 -7.02 -1.87 4.30
C LYS A 345 -7.57 -3.23 3.88
N ARG A 346 -6.87 -3.99 3.02
CA ARG A 346 -7.26 -5.37 2.66
C ARG A 346 -7.21 -6.30 3.88
N CYS A 347 -6.19 -6.17 4.74
CA CYS A 347 -6.10 -6.94 5.98
C CYS A 347 -7.15 -6.51 7.01
N GLU A 348 -7.40 -5.20 7.11
CA GLU A 348 -8.44 -4.68 8.00
C GLU A 348 -9.82 -5.13 7.55
N ALA A 349 -10.13 -5.06 6.25
CA ALA A 349 -11.38 -5.51 5.64
C ALA A 349 -11.69 -6.97 6.02
N ARG A 350 -10.69 -7.86 5.88
CA ARG A 350 -10.84 -9.26 6.27
C ARG A 350 -11.19 -9.45 7.75
N ARG A 351 -10.59 -8.64 8.64
CA ARG A 351 -10.86 -8.74 10.10
C ARG A 351 -12.19 -8.15 10.49
N THR A 352 -12.66 -7.15 9.75
CA THR A 352 -13.84 -6.36 10.11
C THR A 352 -15.06 -6.70 9.25
N GLY A 353 -14.95 -7.62 8.29
CA GLY A 353 -16.07 -8.08 7.47
C GLY A 353 -16.50 -7.08 6.40
N VAL A 354 -15.58 -6.26 5.88
CA VAL A 354 -15.75 -5.57 4.59
C VAL A 354 -15.49 -6.59 3.49
N ASP A 355 -16.38 -6.72 2.52
CA ASP A 355 -16.39 -7.85 1.61
C ASP A 355 -15.28 -7.75 0.56
N TYR A 356 -15.06 -6.56 -0.01
CA TYR A 356 -14.05 -6.32 -1.03
C TYR A 356 -13.29 -5.03 -0.81
N VAL A 357 -12.07 -4.98 -1.36
CA VAL A 357 -11.23 -3.77 -1.38
C VAL A 357 -10.68 -3.57 -2.78
N LEU A 358 -10.93 -2.42 -3.36
CA LEU A 358 -10.30 -1.96 -4.60
C LEU A 358 -9.35 -0.81 -4.32
N SER A 359 -8.22 -0.81 -5.00
CA SER A 359 -7.32 0.34 -5.06
C SER A 359 -7.84 1.39 -6.06
N PHE A 360 -7.32 2.62 -5.98
CA PHE A 360 -7.64 3.63 -6.99
C PHE A 360 -7.14 3.25 -8.38
N GLU A 361 -6.05 2.48 -8.47
CA GLU A 361 -5.58 1.96 -9.76
C GLU A 361 -6.55 0.94 -10.35
N GLU A 362 -7.13 0.06 -9.51
CA GLU A 362 -8.15 -0.89 -9.94
C GLU A 362 -9.44 -0.19 -10.37
N LEU A 363 -9.91 0.81 -9.60
CA LEU A 363 -11.07 1.61 -9.99
C LEU A 363 -10.81 2.38 -11.29
N GLY A 364 -9.64 3.00 -11.45
CA GLY A 364 -9.24 3.68 -12.68
C GLY A 364 -9.19 2.74 -13.88
N ALA A 365 -8.72 1.51 -13.69
CA ALA A 365 -8.73 0.49 -14.73
C ALA A 365 -10.15 0.02 -15.08
N LEU A 366 -11.04 -0.08 -14.10
CA LEU A 366 -12.46 -0.35 -14.31
C LEU A 366 -13.12 0.73 -15.17
N PHE A 367 -12.89 2.00 -14.83
CA PHE A 367 -13.42 3.12 -15.62
C PHE A 367 -12.86 3.13 -17.04
N ALA A 368 -11.54 2.98 -17.21
CA ALA A 368 -10.90 2.96 -18.53
C ALA A 368 -11.32 1.73 -19.38
N GLY A 369 -11.50 0.58 -18.75
CA GLY A 369 -12.01 -0.63 -19.41
C GLY A 369 -13.42 -0.43 -19.97
N ARG A 370 -14.31 0.15 -19.16
CA ARG A 370 -15.71 0.45 -19.49
C ARG A 370 -15.91 1.77 -20.23
N ARG A 371 -14.82 2.49 -20.54
CA ARG A 371 -14.86 3.81 -21.23
C ARG A 371 -15.73 4.83 -20.49
N ILE A 372 -15.64 4.84 -19.15
CA ILE A 372 -16.35 5.80 -18.30
C ILE A 372 -15.49 7.04 -18.14
N ASP A 373 -16.01 8.18 -18.62
CA ASP A 373 -15.46 9.50 -18.36
C ASP A 373 -16.10 10.07 -17.10
N VAL A 374 -15.30 10.28 -16.06
CA VAL A 374 -15.77 10.77 -14.75
C VAL A 374 -16.41 12.15 -14.85
N ILE A 375 -15.81 13.07 -15.64
CA ILE A 375 -16.33 14.43 -15.81
C ILE A 375 -17.70 14.41 -16.50
N GLY A 376 -17.90 13.48 -17.44
CA GLY A 376 -19.16 13.32 -18.17
C GLY A 376 -20.22 12.51 -17.43
N CYS A 377 -19.97 12.10 -16.18
CA CYS A 377 -20.98 11.41 -15.39
C CYS A 377 -21.90 12.39 -14.66
N GLU A 378 -23.21 12.02 -14.59
CA GLU A 378 -24.16 12.72 -13.75
C GLU A 378 -23.73 12.62 -12.29
N PRO A 379 -23.75 13.74 -11.53
CA PRO A 379 -23.45 13.73 -10.11
C PRO A 379 -24.39 12.80 -9.35
N TRP A 380 -23.83 11.91 -8.52
CA TRP A 380 -24.64 11.05 -7.66
C TRP A 380 -25.35 11.89 -6.60
N PRO A 381 -26.66 11.70 -6.40
CA PRO A 381 -27.38 12.44 -5.38
C PRO A 381 -26.93 12.02 -3.97
N VAL A 382 -26.22 12.90 -3.29
CA VAL A 382 -25.78 12.67 -1.91
C VAL A 382 -26.79 13.29 -0.97
N PRO A 383 -27.54 12.50 -0.19
CA PRO A 383 -28.58 13.05 0.71
C PRO A 383 -28.01 14.03 1.75
N ARG A 384 -26.81 13.76 2.21
CA ARG A 384 -26.03 14.62 3.11
C ARG A 384 -24.55 14.60 2.73
N PRO A 385 -23.96 15.72 2.34
CA PRO A 385 -22.53 15.78 2.09
C PRO A 385 -21.74 15.62 3.41
N ALA A 386 -20.60 14.96 3.34
CA ALA A 386 -19.72 14.84 4.49
C ALA A 386 -19.09 16.20 4.83
N LYS A 387 -18.81 16.43 6.12
CA LYS A 387 -18.13 17.63 6.62
C LYS A 387 -16.73 17.76 5.97
N ALA A 388 -16.29 19.00 5.75
CA ALA A 388 -14.95 19.27 5.21
C ALA A 388 -13.82 18.66 6.06
N THR A 389 -13.95 18.70 7.38
CA THR A 389 -13.00 18.06 8.32
C THR A 389 -12.92 16.55 8.14
N ALA A 390 -14.05 15.89 7.88
CA ALA A 390 -14.10 14.47 7.61
C ALA A 390 -13.46 14.10 6.25
N ARG A 391 -13.63 14.93 5.23
CA ARG A 391 -12.94 14.77 3.94
C ARG A 391 -11.43 15.01 4.08
N ASN A 392 -10.98 15.88 4.99
CA ASN A 392 -9.57 16.11 5.30
C ASN A 392 -8.91 14.98 6.11
N PHE A 393 -9.67 14.04 6.63
CA PHE A 393 -9.17 12.91 7.44
C PHE A 393 -8.06 12.08 6.75
N ALA A 394 -8.06 12.09 5.42
CA ALA A 394 -7.06 11.40 4.61
C ALA A 394 -5.71 12.14 4.46
N ARG A 395 -5.57 13.33 5.03
CA ARG A 395 -4.35 14.16 5.00
C ARG A 395 -3.68 14.13 6.37
N SER A 396 -2.37 14.33 6.41
CA SER A 396 -1.66 14.55 7.68
C SER A 396 -2.25 15.76 8.40
N CYS A 397 -2.40 15.67 9.71
CA CYS A 397 -3.08 16.60 10.61
C CYS A 397 -4.62 16.53 10.56
N GLY A 398 -5.20 15.88 9.58
CA GLY A 398 -6.66 15.89 9.40
C GLY A 398 -7.43 15.23 10.52
N VAL A 399 -6.90 14.16 11.13
CA VAL A 399 -7.52 13.52 12.31
C VAL A 399 -7.41 14.43 13.53
N THR A 400 -6.23 15.00 13.75
CA THR A 400 -5.98 15.94 14.86
C THR A 400 -6.91 17.15 14.78
N GLU A 401 -7.07 17.75 13.59
CA GLU A 401 -7.97 18.89 13.38
C GLU A 401 -9.42 18.52 13.66
N ALA A 402 -9.87 17.36 13.18
CA ALA A 402 -11.23 16.88 13.39
C ALA A 402 -11.52 16.64 14.89
N VAL A 403 -10.60 15.97 15.60
CA VAL A 403 -10.72 15.71 17.05
C VAL A 403 -10.68 17.02 17.84
N LEU A 404 -9.80 17.97 17.49
CA LEU A 404 -9.73 19.26 18.15
C LEU A 404 -11.02 20.06 17.97
N GLN A 405 -11.56 20.11 16.76
CA GLN A 405 -12.82 20.81 16.47
C GLN A 405 -13.97 20.19 17.26
N GLU A 406 -14.10 18.87 17.28
CA GLU A 406 -15.15 18.16 17.99
C GLU A 406 -15.01 18.32 19.53
N ALA A 407 -13.76 18.25 20.05
CA ALA A 407 -13.49 18.47 21.47
C ALA A 407 -13.79 19.90 21.91
N THR A 408 -13.46 20.90 21.07
CA THR A 408 -13.74 22.33 21.35
C THR A 408 -15.23 22.62 21.32
N ALA A 409 -16.00 21.96 20.44
CA ALA A 409 -17.46 22.06 20.42
C ALA A 409 -18.09 21.52 21.70
N LYS A 410 -17.51 20.47 22.29
CA LYS A 410 -17.98 19.87 23.57
C LYS A 410 -17.47 20.62 24.81
N ILE A 411 -16.26 21.17 24.75
CA ILE A 411 -15.61 21.86 25.87
C ILE A 411 -15.00 23.16 25.33
N PRO A 412 -15.68 24.30 25.48
CA PRO A 412 -15.15 25.60 25.03
C PRO A 412 -13.76 25.90 25.63
N GLY A 413 -12.81 26.29 24.78
CA GLY A 413 -11.44 26.59 25.19
C GLY A 413 -10.56 25.36 25.40
N PHE A 414 -10.98 24.16 24.98
CA PHE A 414 -10.18 22.96 25.05
C PHE A 414 -8.86 23.11 24.27
N LYS A 415 -7.76 22.67 24.89
CA LYS A 415 -6.42 22.67 24.29
C LYS A 415 -5.93 21.24 24.11
N LEU A 416 -5.56 20.88 22.88
CA LEU A 416 -4.99 19.60 22.53
C LEU A 416 -3.46 19.73 22.37
N ASP A 417 -2.66 19.03 23.18
CA ASP A 417 -1.23 18.88 22.93
C ASP A 417 -0.99 17.71 22.01
N ALA A 418 -1.26 17.96 20.72
CA ALA A 418 -1.13 16.97 19.69
C ALA A 418 0.27 16.95 19.08
N LYS A 419 0.75 15.74 18.79
CA LYS A 419 1.96 15.51 17.98
C LYS A 419 1.58 14.60 16.79
N GLN A 420 2.47 14.59 15.80
CA GLN A 420 2.22 13.85 14.56
C GLN A 420 3.44 13.00 14.17
N VAL A 421 3.17 11.81 13.68
CA VAL A 421 4.14 10.96 13.01
C VAL A 421 3.66 10.80 11.56
N ASP A 422 4.20 11.63 10.69
CA ASP A 422 3.87 11.68 9.27
C ASP A 422 4.83 10.79 8.46
N GLY A 423 4.39 9.57 8.23
CA GLY A 423 5.16 8.53 7.56
C GLY A 423 5.91 7.60 8.52
N ILE A 424 5.65 6.30 8.42
CA ILE A 424 6.34 5.27 9.21
C ILE A 424 7.61 4.86 8.45
N ASP A 425 8.77 5.17 9.02
CA ASP A 425 10.09 4.69 8.60
C ASP A 425 10.87 4.16 9.82
N ARG A 426 12.16 3.83 9.66
CA ARG A 426 12.99 3.33 10.78
C ARG A 426 13.20 4.41 11.86
N LYS A 427 13.22 5.69 11.49
CA LYS A 427 13.38 6.81 12.44
C LYS A 427 12.10 7.04 13.23
N SER A 428 10.96 7.05 12.54
CA SER A 428 9.65 7.18 13.19
C SER A 428 9.31 5.97 14.08
N CYS A 429 9.74 4.75 13.72
CA CYS A 429 9.64 3.60 14.61
C CYS A 429 10.46 3.79 15.91
N ALA A 430 11.65 4.38 15.83
CA ALA A 430 12.44 4.70 17.02
C ALA A 430 11.78 5.81 17.86
N LEU A 431 11.21 6.83 17.21
CA LEU A 431 10.45 7.90 17.87
C LEU A 431 9.24 7.36 18.62
N LEU A 432 8.45 6.46 17.99
CA LEU A 432 7.29 5.83 18.62
C LEU A 432 7.67 5.01 19.87
N LYS A 433 8.86 4.39 19.91
CA LYS A 433 9.39 3.73 21.12
C LYS A 433 9.65 4.71 22.26
N LEU A 434 10.05 5.95 21.94
CA LEU A 434 10.25 6.99 22.97
C LEU A 434 8.91 7.45 23.55
N TYR A 435 7.86 7.58 22.72
CA TYR A 435 6.51 7.83 23.20
C TYR A 435 6.02 6.68 24.09
N ALA A 436 6.19 5.44 23.64
CA ALA A 436 5.83 4.24 24.40
C ALA A 436 6.50 4.17 25.81
N SER A 437 7.69 4.76 25.95
CA SER A 437 8.41 4.80 27.23
C SER A 437 8.11 6.05 28.08
N GLY A 438 7.16 6.91 27.66
CA GLY A 438 6.80 8.14 28.36
C GLY A 438 7.87 9.22 28.35
N LYS A 439 8.90 9.11 27.49
CA LYS A 439 10.01 10.06 27.41
C LYS A 439 9.69 11.34 26.64
N LEU A 440 8.61 11.34 25.88
CA LEU A 440 8.19 12.50 25.09
C LEU A 440 6.79 12.94 25.51
N PRO A 441 6.56 14.25 25.72
CA PRO A 441 5.27 14.79 26.09
C PRO A 441 4.34 14.80 24.87
N ALA A 442 3.15 14.31 25.03
CA ALA A 442 2.00 14.50 24.19
C ALA A 442 0.77 13.91 24.91
N ASN A 443 -0.42 14.43 24.68
CA ASN A 443 -1.63 13.77 25.11
C ASN A 443 -2.39 13.11 23.95
N PHE A 444 -2.13 13.56 22.71
CA PHE A 444 -2.72 12.97 21.50
C PHE A 444 -1.64 12.82 20.41
N LEU A 445 -1.57 11.66 19.76
CA LEU A 445 -0.60 11.39 18.72
C LEU A 445 -1.30 10.86 17.46
N GLU A 446 -1.30 11.66 16.40
CA GLU A 446 -1.72 11.21 15.10
C GLU A 446 -0.57 10.44 14.41
N VAL A 447 -0.84 9.23 13.92
CA VAL A 447 0.16 8.42 13.22
C VAL A 447 -0.35 7.98 11.86
N MET A 448 0.30 8.44 10.81
CA MET A 448 0.05 8.04 9.43
C MET A 448 1.23 7.24 8.87
N ALA A 449 0.97 6.08 8.25
CA ALA A 449 2.04 5.28 7.64
C ALA A 449 2.57 5.89 6.33
N CYS A 450 1.74 6.59 5.60
CA CYS A 450 2.08 7.30 4.37
C CYS A 450 2.41 8.75 4.68
N LYS A 451 3.54 9.25 4.16
CA LYS A 451 3.92 10.66 4.33
C LYS A 451 2.93 11.57 3.59
N GLY A 452 2.44 12.60 4.28
CA GLY A 452 1.39 13.49 3.78
C GLY A 452 -0.04 12.91 3.88
N GLY A 453 -0.21 11.74 4.49
CA GLY A 453 -1.49 11.08 4.69
C GLY A 453 -1.85 10.03 3.62
N CYS A 454 -3.08 9.52 3.69
CA CYS A 454 -3.58 8.47 2.81
C CYS A 454 -3.67 8.89 1.33
N VAL A 455 -3.74 10.18 1.03
CA VAL A 455 -3.72 10.72 -0.34
C VAL A 455 -2.46 10.30 -1.12
N ASN A 456 -1.37 10.00 -0.41
CA ASN A 456 -0.11 9.51 -0.96
C ASN A 456 0.08 8.00 -0.69
N GLY A 457 -1.00 7.25 -0.62
CA GLY A 457 -0.96 5.81 -0.42
C GLY A 457 -0.29 5.06 -1.57
N PRO A 458 0.17 3.81 -1.34
CA PRO A 458 0.98 3.07 -2.32
C PRO A 458 0.24 2.73 -3.62
N CYS A 459 -1.08 2.74 -3.63
CA CYS A 459 -1.93 2.43 -4.79
C CYS A 459 -2.74 3.66 -5.25
N SER A 460 -2.20 4.88 -5.07
CA SER A 460 -2.75 6.13 -5.59
C SER A 460 -2.45 6.27 -7.09
N LEU A 461 -3.25 7.09 -7.80
CA LEU A 461 -3.07 7.37 -9.23
C LEU A 461 -2.03 8.47 -9.50
N ALA A 462 -1.80 9.35 -8.53
CA ALA A 462 -0.90 10.50 -8.63
C ALA A 462 0.59 10.14 -8.51
#